data_e017784f7f27d844bced9ba84831efe1
#
_entry.id   e017784f7f27d844bced9ba84831efe1
#
_cell.length_a   1.000
_cell.length_b   1.000
_cell.length_c   1.000
_cell.angle_alpha   90.00
_cell.angle_beta   90.00
_cell.angle_gamma   90.00
#
_symmetry.space_group_name_H-M   'P 1'
#
loop_
_entity.id
_entity.type
_entity.pdbx_description
1 polymer ?
#
loop_
_entity_poly.entity_id
_entity_poly.type
_entity_poly.pdbx_seq_one_letter_code
_entity_poly.pdbx_strand_id
1 'polypeptide(L)'
;MKLGDLAVGHLYSLQAALIDLGQDPKPLFERYGVTPELLAHPQARISIPRFMRLGHAAIRESDTPAIGLLMGQQVQISHFGLAGMAAQCASSLLDAFATLVRYERLTSQNYRGHSSLAPPALQFYSISPYNNFNLFVVDSALAARAQLGQQLTAGQARLREVHIEFPAPAYAEEYENCFQCPVLFGQSANQLLWDPASLELPLVQSAPATYAQLMQLCERELEQLDRHRHIRERVEEIVSPELHRRLPTLSEVAEQLGLPTWTLRRRLHTEANTRFQDIVNETRRDLAITYIRDTDLALGEIAFLLGFSSQGAFQRGFRKWTGQPPGAFRRQYRQTLAAENTDERLGHS
;
A
#
# COMPACT_ATOMS: atom_id res chain seq x y z
N MET A 1 9.27 5.49 -12.62
CA MET A 1 8.71 5.72 -11.27
C MET A 1 8.48 4.39 -10.58
N LYS A 2 8.79 4.28 -9.32
CA LYS A 2 8.42 3.12 -8.50
C LYS A 2 7.06 3.42 -7.88
N LEU A 3 6.11 2.49 -7.87
CA LEU A 3 4.85 2.63 -7.13
C LEU A 3 5.06 2.69 -5.61
N GLY A 4 6.31 2.65 -5.20
CA GLY A 4 6.75 2.52 -3.84
C GLY A 4 7.12 1.08 -3.50
N ASP A 5 7.42 0.88 -2.24
CA ASP A 5 7.84 -0.41 -1.69
C ASP A 5 7.34 -0.59 -0.25
N LEU A 6 7.35 -1.83 0.18
CA LEU A 6 6.97 -2.26 1.52
C LEU A 6 8.17 -2.89 2.21
N ALA A 7 8.33 -2.68 3.50
CA ALA A 7 9.28 -3.45 4.30
C ALA A 7 8.91 -4.94 4.28
N VAL A 8 9.90 -5.80 4.30
CA VAL A 8 9.71 -7.27 4.25
C VAL A 8 8.88 -7.81 5.42
N GLY A 9 8.72 -7.05 6.50
CA GLY A 9 7.84 -7.40 7.62
C GLY A 9 6.42 -7.78 7.20
N HIS A 10 5.88 -7.15 6.16
CA HIS A 10 4.58 -7.50 5.61
C HIS A 10 4.52 -8.90 4.98
N LEU A 11 5.66 -9.45 4.56
CA LEU A 11 5.73 -10.78 3.97
C LEU A 11 5.61 -11.90 5.02
N TYR A 12 6.03 -11.66 6.27
CA TYR A 12 5.87 -12.63 7.34
C TYR A 12 4.39 -12.95 7.61
N SER A 13 3.51 -11.96 7.50
CA SER A 13 2.08 -12.18 7.67
C SER A 13 1.49 -13.04 6.54
N LEU A 14 1.94 -12.84 5.29
CA LEU A 14 1.53 -13.68 4.17
C LEU A 14 2.09 -15.11 4.30
N GLN A 15 3.35 -15.23 4.74
CA GLN A 15 3.96 -16.52 5.01
C GLN A 15 3.19 -17.31 6.07
N ALA A 16 2.83 -16.65 7.17
CA ALA A 16 2.06 -17.28 8.25
C ALA A 16 0.67 -17.71 7.77
N ALA A 17 -0.03 -16.87 6.99
CA ALA A 17 -1.33 -17.20 6.43
C ALA A 17 -1.29 -18.44 5.50
N LEU A 18 -0.25 -18.56 4.66
CA LEU A 18 -0.07 -19.75 3.81
C LEU A 18 0.19 -21.01 4.64
N ILE A 19 1.01 -20.92 5.68
CA ILE A 19 1.29 -22.04 6.59
C ILE A 19 0.00 -22.48 7.32
N ASP A 20 -0.80 -21.54 7.77
CA ASP A 20 -2.11 -21.81 8.41
C ASP A 20 -3.07 -22.56 7.47
N LEU A 21 -2.99 -22.28 6.17
CA LEU A 21 -3.70 -22.99 5.12
C LEU A 21 -3.08 -24.36 4.76
N GLY A 22 -2.03 -24.79 5.47
CA GLY A 22 -1.32 -26.04 5.22
C GLY A 22 -0.46 -26.02 3.96
N GLN A 23 -0.09 -24.85 3.46
CA GLN A 23 0.73 -24.70 2.26
C GLN A 23 2.18 -24.35 2.60
N ASP A 24 3.12 -24.86 1.81
CA ASP A 24 4.52 -24.44 1.88
C ASP A 24 4.70 -23.11 1.12
N PRO A 25 5.01 -22.00 1.81
CA PRO A 25 5.20 -20.69 1.16
C PRO A 25 6.50 -20.63 0.34
N LYS A 26 7.46 -21.51 0.57
CA LYS A 26 8.82 -21.42 0.03
C LYS A 26 8.85 -21.40 -1.51
N PRO A 27 8.20 -22.33 -2.25
CA PRO A 27 8.26 -22.32 -3.72
C PRO A 27 7.64 -21.05 -4.33
N LEU A 28 6.56 -20.55 -3.72
CA LEU A 28 5.92 -19.31 -4.14
C LEU A 28 6.83 -18.12 -3.90
N PHE A 29 7.42 -18.00 -2.72
CA PHE A 29 8.30 -16.90 -2.33
C PHE A 29 9.56 -16.85 -3.19
N GLU A 30 10.22 -17.98 -3.42
CA GLU A 30 11.43 -18.09 -4.26
C GLU A 30 11.14 -17.64 -5.71
N ARG A 31 10.01 -18.03 -6.28
CA ARG A 31 9.57 -17.60 -7.64
C ARG A 31 9.46 -16.09 -7.76
N TYR A 32 9.08 -15.41 -6.68
CA TYR A 32 9.04 -13.97 -6.60
C TYR A 32 10.31 -13.37 -6.00
N GLY A 33 11.40 -14.16 -5.86
CA GLY A 33 12.70 -13.76 -5.36
C GLY A 33 12.66 -13.27 -3.90
N VAL A 34 11.72 -13.76 -3.12
CA VAL A 34 11.65 -13.56 -1.67
C VAL A 34 12.42 -14.72 -1.03
N THR A 35 13.71 -14.48 -0.78
CA THR A 35 14.60 -15.49 -0.17
C THR A 35 14.72 -15.31 1.34
N PRO A 36 15.17 -16.33 2.09
CA PRO A 36 15.43 -16.19 3.52
C PRO A 36 16.40 -15.06 3.86
N GLU A 37 17.42 -14.83 3.02
CA GLU A 37 18.39 -13.75 3.19
C GLU A 37 17.72 -12.37 3.03
N LEU A 38 16.81 -12.24 2.05
CA LEU A 38 16.02 -11.01 1.89
C LEU A 38 15.16 -10.76 3.13
N LEU A 39 14.47 -11.77 3.62
CA LEU A 39 13.60 -11.64 4.80
C LEU A 39 14.41 -11.31 6.07
N ALA A 40 15.61 -11.82 6.21
CA ALA A 40 16.48 -11.56 7.35
C ALA A 40 17.17 -10.18 7.32
N HIS A 41 17.15 -9.49 6.19
CA HIS A 41 17.87 -8.21 6.07
C HIS A 41 17.03 -7.05 6.63
N PRO A 42 17.51 -6.28 7.62
CA PRO A 42 16.71 -5.28 8.36
C PRO A 42 16.12 -4.17 7.51
N GLN A 43 16.78 -3.82 6.42
CA GLN A 43 16.34 -2.74 5.51
C GLN A 43 15.77 -3.27 4.19
N ALA A 44 15.53 -4.58 4.10
CA ALA A 44 15.00 -5.15 2.87
C ALA A 44 13.56 -4.68 2.61
N ARG A 45 13.31 -4.45 1.34
CA ARG A 45 12.01 -3.96 0.87
C ARG A 45 11.60 -4.73 -0.39
N ILE A 46 10.32 -4.88 -0.58
CA ILE A 46 9.71 -5.45 -1.78
C ILE A 46 8.93 -4.35 -2.51
N SER A 47 9.08 -4.24 -3.82
CA SER A 47 8.28 -3.29 -4.59
C SER A 47 6.80 -3.66 -4.55
N ILE A 48 5.91 -2.65 -4.50
CA ILE A 48 4.46 -2.87 -4.45
C ILE A 48 3.94 -3.73 -5.62
N PRO A 49 4.36 -3.53 -6.88
CA PRO A 49 3.94 -4.41 -7.96
C PRO A 49 4.34 -5.88 -7.74
N ARG A 50 5.51 -6.12 -7.16
CA ARG A 50 5.96 -7.49 -6.85
C ARG A 50 5.14 -8.10 -5.71
N PHE A 51 4.88 -7.33 -4.67
CA PHE A 51 4.01 -7.73 -3.56
C PHE A 51 2.58 -8.06 -4.04
N MET A 52 1.99 -7.22 -4.90
CA MET A 52 0.67 -7.47 -5.46
C MET A 52 0.62 -8.74 -6.33
N ARG A 53 1.65 -8.99 -7.15
CA ARG A 53 1.73 -10.23 -7.93
C ARG A 53 1.91 -11.46 -7.04
N LEU A 54 2.72 -11.36 -6.00
CA LEU A 54 2.88 -12.43 -5.01
C LEU A 54 1.55 -12.74 -4.31
N GLY A 55 0.81 -11.70 -3.86
CA GLY A 55 -0.51 -11.87 -3.26
C GLY A 55 -1.53 -12.50 -4.21
N HIS A 56 -1.54 -12.07 -5.48
CA HIS A 56 -2.41 -12.68 -6.47
C HIS A 56 -2.07 -14.15 -6.75
N ALA A 57 -0.79 -14.48 -6.82
CA ALA A 57 -0.36 -15.88 -6.96
C ALA A 57 -0.73 -16.71 -5.71
N ALA A 58 -0.59 -16.14 -4.52
CA ALA A 58 -1.04 -16.77 -3.27
C ALA A 58 -2.52 -17.09 -3.29
N ILE A 59 -3.39 -16.15 -3.71
CA ILE A 59 -4.83 -16.38 -3.88
C ILE A 59 -5.09 -17.57 -4.81
N ARG A 60 -4.43 -17.61 -5.97
CA ARG A 60 -4.67 -18.64 -6.97
C ARG A 60 -4.18 -20.03 -6.55
N GLU A 61 -3.03 -20.10 -5.90
CA GLU A 61 -2.40 -21.37 -5.53
C GLU A 61 -3.04 -21.96 -4.27
N SER A 62 -3.53 -21.11 -3.35
CA SER A 62 -4.27 -21.57 -2.16
C SER A 62 -5.77 -21.79 -2.42
N ASP A 63 -6.28 -21.36 -3.58
CA ASP A 63 -7.72 -21.28 -3.86
C ASP A 63 -8.50 -20.53 -2.75
N THR A 64 -7.84 -19.52 -2.15
CA THR A 64 -8.38 -18.77 -1.01
C THR A 64 -8.47 -17.27 -1.37
N PRO A 65 -9.62 -16.83 -1.92
CA PRO A 65 -9.81 -15.41 -2.27
C PRO A 65 -9.65 -14.44 -1.09
N ALA A 66 -10.01 -14.89 0.12
CA ALA A 66 -9.95 -14.12 1.36
C ALA A 66 -8.54 -14.09 2.01
N ILE A 67 -7.49 -14.57 1.34
CA ILE A 67 -6.14 -14.67 1.95
C ILE A 67 -5.62 -13.32 2.47
N GLY A 68 -6.10 -12.19 1.94
CA GLY A 68 -5.79 -10.87 2.46
C GLY A 68 -6.27 -10.67 3.90
N LEU A 69 -7.48 -11.12 4.22
CA LEU A 69 -8.02 -11.09 5.58
C LEU A 69 -7.20 -11.98 6.51
N LEU A 70 -6.92 -13.22 6.08
CA LEU A 70 -6.08 -14.16 6.85
C LEU A 70 -4.68 -13.60 7.10
N MET A 71 -4.06 -13.01 6.07
CA MET A 71 -2.77 -12.34 6.22
C MET A 71 -2.82 -11.24 7.28
N GLY A 72 -3.88 -10.41 7.28
CA GLY A 72 -4.05 -9.37 8.28
C GLY A 72 -4.19 -9.92 9.70
N GLN A 73 -4.90 -11.03 9.89
CA GLN A 73 -5.04 -11.72 11.18
C GLN A 73 -3.71 -12.30 11.71
N GLN A 74 -2.76 -12.64 10.82
CA GLN A 74 -1.44 -13.14 11.19
C GLN A 74 -0.42 -12.04 11.49
N VAL A 75 -0.84 -10.77 11.47
CA VAL A 75 0.08 -9.66 11.75
C VAL A 75 0.57 -9.68 13.18
N GLN A 76 1.85 -9.32 13.35
CA GLN A 76 2.47 -9.04 14.65
C GLN A 76 2.94 -7.60 14.67
N ILE A 77 2.92 -6.96 15.84
CA ILE A 77 3.37 -5.57 15.98
C ILE A 77 4.82 -5.37 15.54
N SER A 78 5.66 -6.38 15.70
CA SER A 78 7.07 -6.41 15.25
C SER A 78 7.23 -6.33 13.73
N HIS A 79 6.19 -6.70 12.95
CA HIS A 79 6.21 -6.58 11.48
C HIS A 79 6.25 -5.12 11.02
N PHE A 80 5.88 -4.18 11.90
CA PHE A 80 5.96 -2.74 11.67
C PHE A 80 7.29 -2.12 12.15
N GLY A 81 8.29 -2.96 12.47
CA GLY A 81 9.62 -2.53 12.85
C GLY A 81 9.61 -1.50 13.99
N LEU A 82 10.43 -0.45 13.85
CA LEU A 82 10.59 0.57 14.88
C LEU A 82 9.27 1.31 15.23
N ALA A 83 8.44 1.59 14.21
CA ALA A 83 7.13 2.23 14.43
C ALA A 83 6.18 1.33 15.22
N GLY A 84 6.20 0.01 14.96
CA GLY A 84 5.43 -0.98 15.73
C GLY A 84 5.88 -1.06 17.18
N MET A 85 7.19 -1.11 17.40
CA MET A 85 7.75 -1.12 18.76
C MET A 85 7.41 0.14 19.55
N ALA A 86 7.42 1.31 18.90
CA ALA A 86 6.97 2.55 19.51
C ALA A 86 5.47 2.49 19.85
N ALA A 87 4.63 2.10 18.88
CA ALA A 87 3.19 1.98 19.07
C ALA A 87 2.82 1.06 20.23
N GLN A 88 3.53 -0.05 20.42
CA GLN A 88 3.32 -1.00 21.51
C GLN A 88 3.53 -0.37 22.91
N CYS A 89 4.46 0.60 23.00
CA CYS A 89 4.79 1.30 24.26
C CYS A 89 3.91 2.53 24.51
N ALA A 90 2.99 2.88 23.63
CA ALA A 90 2.12 4.04 23.76
C ALA A 90 1.16 3.91 24.97
N SER A 91 0.54 5.01 25.37
CA SER A 91 -0.33 5.04 26.56
C SER A 91 -1.72 4.49 26.26
N SER A 92 -2.24 4.72 25.07
CA SER A 92 -3.58 4.33 24.65
C SER A 92 -3.58 3.71 23.25
N LEU A 93 -4.67 3.05 22.88
CA LEU A 93 -4.84 2.53 21.53
C LEU A 93 -4.87 3.66 20.50
N LEU A 94 -5.43 4.81 20.85
CA LEU A 94 -5.43 6.00 19.99
C LEU A 94 -3.99 6.46 19.69
N ASP A 95 -3.15 6.57 20.74
CA ASP A 95 -1.75 6.97 20.56
C ASP A 95 -0.96 5.96 19.74
N ALA A 96 -1.24 4.67 19.91
CA ALA A 96 -0.62 3.62 19.10
C ALA A 96 -0.96 3.76 17.60
N PHE A 97 -2.25 3.94 17.28
CA PHE A 97 -2.66 4.15 15.88
C PHE A 97 -2.13 5.47 15.33
N ALA A 98 -2.12 6.54 16.11
CA ALA A 98 -1.50 7.81 15.71
C ALA A 98 -0.01 7.63 15.37
N THR A 99 0.70 6.85 16.17
CA THR A 99 2.12 6.51 15.95
C THR A 99 2.30 5.72 14.65
N LEU A 100 1.52 4.66 14.44
CA LEU A 100 1.60 3.84 13.23
C LEU A 100 1.28 4.65 11.97
N VAL A 101 0.28 5.53 12.02
CA VAL A 101 -0.07 6.40 10.88
C VAL A 101 1.04 7.43 10.64
N ARG A 102 1.53 8.09 11.67
CA ARG A 102 2.62 9.09 11.55
C ARG A 102 3.88 8.51 10.91
N TYR A 103 4.25 7.31 11.30
CA TYR A 103 5.48 6.65 10.85
C TYR A 103 5.25 5.54 9.83
N GLU A 104 4.07 5.49 9.21
CA GLU A 104 3.74 4.48 8.18
C GLU A 104 4.80 4.40 7.08
N ARG A 105 5.40 5.53 6.71
CA ARG A 105 6.43 5.62 5.68
C ARG A 105 7.72 4.86 6.01
N LEU A 106 8.00 4.56 7.28
CA LEU A 106 9.12 3.72 7.65
C LEU A 106 8.95 2.28 7.15
N THR A 107 7.70 1.80 7.07
CA THR A 107 7.38 0.43 6.65
C THR A 107 6.70 0.34 5.29
N SER A 108 5.97 1.39 4.88
CA SER A 108 5.23 1.44 3.62
C SER A 108 5.45 2.78 2.92
N GLN A 109 6.26 2.77 1.87
CA GLN A 109 6.42 3.93 0.99
C GLN A 109 5.47 3.79 -0.21
N ASN A 110 4.19 3.67 0.08
CA ASN A 110 3.15 3.49 -0.93
C ASN A 110 2.56 4.86 -1.32
N TYR A 111 2.80 5.30 -2.53
CA TYR A 111 2.28 6.57 -3.04
C TYR A 111 0.78 6.54 -3.35
N ARG A 112 0.16 5.37 -3.34
CA ARG A 112 -1.24 5.17 -3.73
C ARG A 112 -2.07 4.41 -2.69
N GLY A 113 -1.53 4.20 -1.52
CA GLY A 113 -2.24 3.64 -0.39
C GLY A 113 -1.61 4.14 0.89
N HIS A 114 -2.40 4.75 1.74
CA HIS A 114 -1.95 5.30 3.01
C HIS A 114 -3.06 5.25 4.04
N SER A 115 -2.65 5.32 5.30
CA SER A 115 -3.58 5.39 6.41
C SER A 115 -3.80 6.81 6.87
N SER A 116 -4.99 7.08 7.39
CA SER A 116 -5.33 8.30 8.10
C SER A 116 -6.16 7.98 9.34
N LEU A 117 -5.99 8.80 10.37
CA LEU A 117 -6.70 8.65 11.63
C LEU A 117 -7.52 9.90 11.89
N ALA A 118 -8.85 9.73 11.91
CA ALA A 118 -9.81 10.75 12.28
C ALA A 118 -10.80 10.13 13.28
N PRO A 119 -10.48 10.09 14.58
CA PRO A 119 -11.25 9.31 15.56
C PRO A 119 -12.75 9.57 15.49
N PRO A 120 -13.60 8.53 15.51
CA PRO A 120 -13.25 7.12 15.81
C PRO A 120 -12.82 6.29 14.59
N ALA A 121 -12.61 6.92 13.42
CA ALA A 121 -12.27 6.24 12.18
C ALA A 121 -10.76 6.12 11.97
N LEU A 122 -10.31 4.88 11.70
CA LEU A 122 -8.99 4.59 11.14
C LEU A 122 -9.21 4.15 9.69
N GLN A 123 -8.79 4.98 8.74
CA GLN A 123 -9.03 4.79 7.32
C GLN A 123 -7.80 4.22 6.63
N PHE A 124 -8.03 3.44 5.58
CA PHE A 124 -7.01 3.04 4.63
C PHE A 124 -7.43 3.46 3.22
N TYR A 125 -6.80 4.49 2.72
CA TYR A 125 -6.99 4.94 1.36
C TYR A 125 -6.28 3.97 0.39
N SER A 126 -7.01 3.48 -0.60
CA SER A 126 -6.46 2.75 -1.74
C SER A 126 -7.11 3.27 -3.03
N ILE A 127 -6.51 2.96 -4.17
CA ILE A 127 -6.98 3.48 -5.45
C ILE A 127 -8.05 2.61 -6.02
N SER A 128 -9.17 3.24 -6.34
CA SER A 128 -10.25 2.70 -7.18
C SER A 128 -9.89 2.82 -8.69
N PRO A 129 -10.39 1.97 -9.62
CA PRO A 129 -11.32 0.88 -9.38
C PRO A 129 -10.65 -0.34 -8.72
N TYR A 130 -11.46 -1.06 -7.93
CA TYR A 130 -11.01 -2.27 -7.26
C TYR A 130 -11.07 -3.47 -8.22
N ASN A 131 -10.07 -4.34 -8.10
CA ASN A 131 -9.96 -5.60 -8.82
C ASN A 131 -9.30 -6.65 -7.92
N ASN A 132 -9.21 -7.88 -8.38
CA ASN A 132 -8.65 -9.00 -7.60
C ASN A 132 -7.22 -8.79 -7.08
N PHE A 133 -6.47 -7.80 -7.60
CA PHE A 133 -5.12 -7.48 -7.12
C PHE A 133 -5.14 -6.52 -5.92
N ASN A 134 -6.03 -5.53 -5.92
CA ASN A 134 -6.02 -4.50 -4.88
C ASN A 134 -7.05 -4.75 -3.76
N LEU A 135 -8.05 -5.62 -3.94
CA LEU A 135 -8.87 -6.14 -2.84
C LEU A 135 -7.99 -6.73 -1.75
N PHE A 136 -7.09 -7.64 -2.12
CA PHE A 136 -6.09 -8.24 -1.22
C PHE A 136 -5.32 -7.20 -0.39
N VAL A 137 -4.96 -6.06 -0.98
CA VAL A 137 -4.23 -5.00 -0.28
C VAL A 137 -5.10 -4.31 0.77
N VAL A 138 -6.36 -4.01 0.43
CA VAL A 138 -7.31 -3.40 1.38
C VAL A 138 -7.64 -4.37 2.50
N ASP A 139 -7.95 -5.63 2.16
CA ASP A 139 -8.26 -6.68 3.12
C ASP A 139 -7.15 -6.84 4.15
N SER A 140 -5.91 -7.02 3.68
CA SER A 140 -4.75 -7.19 4.56
C SER A 140 -4.46 -5.95 5.41
N ALA A 141 -4.68 -4.75 4.86
CA ALA A 141 -4.44 -3.51 5.58
C ALA A 141 -5.46 -3.30 6.71
N LEU A 142 -6.76 -3.51 6.46
CA LEU A 142 -7.78 -3.34 7.48
C LEU A 142 -7.74 -4.44 8.53
N ALA A 143 -7.62 -5.71 8.09
CA ALA A 143 -7.52 -6.84 9.02
C ALA A 143 -6.30 -6.75 9.93
N ALA A 144 -5.13 -6.30 9.39
CA ALA A 144 -3.94 -6.08 10.21
C ALA A 144 -4.17 -5.03 11.31
N ARG A 145 -4.84 -3.92 10.99
CA ARG A 145 -5.11 -2.86 11.99
C ARG A 145 -6.13 -3.30 13.03
N ALA A 146 -7.14 -4.07 12.63
CA ALA A 146 -8.09 -4.66 13.57
C ALA A 146 -7.38 -5.62 14.53
N GLN A 147 -6.55 -6.52 13.99
CA GLN A 147 -5.76 -7.48 14.78
C GLN A 147 -4.79 -6.79 15.73
N LEU A 148 -4.11 -5.73 15.31
CA LEU A 148 -3.25 -4.94 16.20
C LEU A 148 -4.01 -4.31 17.34
N GLY A 149 -5.23 -3.80 17.09
CA GLY A 149 -6.09 -3.29 18.15
C GLY A 149 -6.39 -4.35 19.22
N GLN A 150 -6.67 -5.59 18.79
CA GLN A 150 -6.88 -6.71 19.70
C GLN A 150 -5.60 -7.07 20.47
N GLN A 151 -4.47 -7.19 19.80
CA GLN A 151 -3.19 -7.55 20.44
C GLN A 151 -2.76 -6.52 21.48
N LEU A 152 -2.81 -5.24 21.13
CA LEU A 152 -2.35 -4.15 21.98
C LEU A 152 -3.19 -3.96 23.25
N THR A 153 -4.48 -4.36 23.22
CA THR A 153 -5.43 -4.21 24.32
C THR A 153 -5.84 -5.54 24.98
N ALA A 154 -5.11 -6.63 24.73
CA ALA A 154 -5.45 -7.99 25.19
C ALA A 154 -6.91 -8.39 24.86
N GLY A 155 -7.38 -8.09 23.66
CA GLY A 155 -8.70 -8.45 23.20
C GLY A 155 -9.84 -7.58 23.72
N GLN A 156 -9.55 -6.44 24.37
CA GLN A 156 -10.58 -5.58 24.96
C GLN A 156 -11.18 -4.57 23.97
N ALA A 157 -10.40 -4.16 22.94
CA ALA A 157 -10.89 -3.20 21.95
C ALA A 157 -12.06 -3.77 21.15
N ARG A 158 -13.00 -2.90 20.78
CA ARG A 158 -14.19 -3.27 19.99
C ARG A 158 -14.32 -2.37 18.77
N LEU A 159 -14.52 -3.00 17.62
CA LEU A 159 -14.99 -2.34 16.43
C LEU A 159 -16.52 -2.18 16.53
N ARG A 160 -17.01 -1.03 16.10
CA ARG A 160 -18.43 -0.77 15.96
C ARG A 160 -18.94 -1.26 14.62
N GLU A 161 -18.23 -0.95 13.55
CA GLU A 161 -18.51 -1.38 12.18
C GLU A 161 -17.29 -1.19 11.29
N VAL A 162 -17.26 -1.85 10.13
CA VAL A 162 -16.24 -1.70 9.08
C VAL A 162 -16.90 -1.22 7.80
N HIS A 163 -16.34 -0.21 7.16
CA HIS A 163 -16.78 0.30 5.87
C HIS A 163 -15.80 -0.10 4.77
N ILE A 164 -16.35 -0.54 3.65
CA ILE A 164 -15.61 -1.00 2.47
C ILE A 164 -16.14 -0.27 1.24
N GLU A 165 -15.24 0.33 0.43
CA GLU A 165 -15.63 1.08 -0.77
C GLU A 165 -16.18 0.21 -1.90
N PHE A 166 -15.67 -1.00 -2.05
CA PHE A 166 -16.07 -1.89 -3.15
C PHE A 166 -17.35 -2.69 -2.83
N PRO A 167 -18.05 -3.22 -3.86
CA PRO A 167 -19.17 -4.12 -3.67
C PRO A 167 -18.77 -5.39 -2.93
N ALA A 168 -19.72 -6.01 -2.24
CA ALA A 168 -19.49 -7.26 -1.53
C ALA A 168 -18.87 -8.34 -2.45
N PRO A 169 -17.68 -8.85 -2.13
CA PRO A 169 -17.08 -9.93 -2.88
C PRO A 169 -17.76 -11.27 -2.60
N ALA A 170 -17.42 -12.30 -3.38
CA ALA A 170 -17.99 -13.63 -3.20
C ALA A 170 -17.70 -14.25 -1.81
N TYR A 171 -16.66 -13.78 -1.13
CA TYR A 171 -16.23 -14.18 0.21
C TYR A 171 -16.63 -13.17 1.31
N ALA A 172 -17.73 -12.43 1.12
CA ALA A 172 -18.16 -11.37 2.05
C ALA A 172 -18.38 -11.87 3.50
N GLU A 173 -18.79 -13.13 3.67
CA GLU A 173 -18.97 -13.75 4.99
C GLU A 173 -17.66 -13.79 5.81
N GLU A 174 -16.50 -13.91 5.15
CA GLU A 174 -15.19 -13.92 5.81
C GLU A 174 -14.85 -12.59 6.49
N TYR A 175 -15.43 -11.49 6.04
CA TYR A 175 -15.22 -10.18 6.69
C TYR A 175 -15.88 -10.12 8.07
N GLU A 176 -17.11 -10.61 8.21
CA GLU A 176 -17.79 -10.65 9.52
C GLU A 176 -17.06 -11.60 10.49
N ASN A 177 -16.54 -12.73 9.96
CA ASN A 177 -15.70 -13.65 10.72
C ASN A 177 -14.39 -13.00 11.16
N CYS A 178 -13.78 -12.16 10.31
CA CYS A 178 -12.51 -11.49 10.59
C CYS A 178 -12.69 -10.34 11.60
N PHE A 179 -13.68 -9.46 11.39
CA PHE A 179 -13.81 -8.23 12.15
C PHE A 179 -14.73 -8.35 13.37
N GLN A 180 -15.54 -9.39 13.46
CA GLN A 180 -16.50 -9.64 14.56
C GLN A 180 -17.45 -8.46 14.82
N CYS A 181 -17.83 -7.74 13.76
CA CYS A 181 -18.76 -6.62 13.76
C CYS A 181 -19.42 -6.47 12.38
N PRO A 182 -20.50 -5.67 12.23
CA PRO A 182 -21.12 -5.41 10.93
C PRO A 182 -20.14 -4.84 9.92
N VAL A 183 -20.18 -5.35 8.68
CA VAL A 183 -19.35 -4.87 7.56
C VAL A 183 -20.26 -4.33 6.45
N LEU A 184 -20.07 -3.07 6.10
CA LEU A 184 -20.88 -2.36 5.12
C LEU A 184 -20.06 -2.13 3.84
N PHE A 185 -20.53 -2.73 2.74
CA PHE A 185 -19.92 -2.58 1.42
C PHE A 185 -20.52 -1.42 0.63
N GLY A 186 -19.80 -0.96 -0.40
CA GLY A 186 -20.25 0.16 -1.25
C GLY A 186 -20.23 1.52 -0.54
N GLN A 187 -19.37 1.68 0.44
CA GLN A 187 -19.24 2.90 1.23
C GLN A 187 -18.29 3.92 0.58
N SER A 188 -18.19 5.11 1.14
CA SER A 188 -17.35 6.20 0.62
C SER A 188 -15.86 6.06 0.97
N ALA A 189 -15.49 5.16 1.89
CA ALA A 189 -14.11 4.94 2.33
C ALA A 189 -13.93 3.52 2.87
N ASN A 190 -12.68 3.00 2.81
CA ASN A 190 -12.30 1.81 3.55
C ASN A 190 -11.86 2.24 4.95
N GLN A 191 -12.57 1.86 5.99
CA GLN A 191 -12.29 2.29 7.36
C GLN A 191 -12.79 1.32 8.43
N LEU A 192 -12.07 1.34 9.54
CA LEU A 192 -12.46 0.71 10.79
C LEU A 192 -13.06 1.80 11.70
N LEU A 193 -14.30 1.64 12.11
CA LEU A 193 -14.96 2.51 13.07
C LEU A 193 -14.89 1.85 14.45
N TRP A 194 -14.01 2.37 15.27
CA TRP A 194 -13.81 1.89 16.65
C TRP A 194 -14.89 2.44 17.58
N ASP A 195 -15.22 1.65 18.60
CA ASP A 195 -15.91 2.22 19.76
C ASP A 195 -15.00 3.30 20.38
N PRO A 196 -15.47 4.53 20.58
CA PRO A 196 -14.67 5.60 21.17
C PRO A 196 -13.98 5.21 22.49
N ALA A 197 -14.65 4.45 23.36
CA ALA A 197 -14.07 3.97 24.61
C ALA A 197 -12.90 2.99 24.35
N SER A 198 -12.92 2.25 23.27
CA SER A 198 -11.83 1.35 22.91
C SER A 198 -10.55 2.08 22.54
N LEU A 199 -10.65 3.28 21.96
CA LEU A 199 -9.48 4.09 21.61
C LEU A 199 -8.75 4.63 22.84
N GLU A 200 -9.47 4.81 23.95
CA GLU A 200 -8.91 5.26 25.23
C GLU A 200 -8.34 4.12 26.10
N LEU A 201 -8.49 2.87 25.68
CA LEU A 201 -7.98 1.73 26.44
C LEU A 201 -6.46 1.83 26.63
N PRO A 202 -5.96 1.60 27.85
CA PRO A 202 -4.53 1.53 28.09
C PRO A 202 -3.95 0.28 27.40
N LEU A 203 -2.73 0.41 26.90
CA LEU A 203 -2.04 -0.72 26.28
C LEU A 203 -1.39 -1.63 27.31
N VAL A 204 -1.37 -2.93 27.03
CA VAL A 204 -0.78 -3.97 27.91
C VAL A 204 0.69 -3.71 28.21
N GLN A 205 1.43 -3.19 27.23
CA GLN A 205 2.87 -2.94 27.35
C GLN A 205 3.20 -1.45 27.37
N SER A 206 2.28 -0.60 27.85
CA SER A 206 2.50 0.83 27.98
C SER A 206 3.76 1.15 28.80
N ALA A 207 4.68 1.91 28.20
CA ALA A 207 5.96 2.28 28.82
C ALA A 207 6.36 3.70 28.36
N PRO A 208 5.87 4.77 29.02
CA PRO A 208 6.02 6.15 28.54
C PRO A 208 7.46 6.59 28.27
N ALA A 209 8.41 6.19 29.11
CA ALA A 209 9.82 6.53 28.91
C ALA A 209 10.41 5.85 27.66
N THR A 210 10.12 4.56 27.48
CA THR A 210 10.52 3.81 26.28
C THR A 210 9.85 4.36 25.03
N TYR A 211 8.55 4.69 25.11
CA TYR A 211 7.81 5.32 24.03
C TYR A 211 8.48 6.60 23.56
N ALA A 212 8.84 7.50 24.49
CA ALA A 212 9.51 8.75 24.15
C ALA A 212 10.87 8.52 23.43
N GLN A 213 11.65 7.53 23.86
CA GLN A 213 12.91 7.17 23.21
C GLN A 213 12.69 6.61 21.81
N LEU A 214 11.74 5.69 21.63
CA LEU A 214 11.41 5.09 20.34
C LEU A 214 10.85 6.13 19.36
N MET A 215 10.03 7.07 19.82
CA MET A 215 9.53 8.19 19.01
C MET A 215 10.68 9.05 18.46
N GLN A 216 11.71 9.34 19.28
CA GLN A 216 12.90 10.06 18.80
C GLN A 216 13.66 9.28 17.73
N LEU A 217 13.75 7.96 17.85
CA LEU A 217 14.37 7.11 16.84
C LEU A 217 13.55 7.09 15.55
N CYS A 218 12.22 6.95 15.65
CA CYS A 218 11.31 7.01 14.50
C CYS A 218 11.44 8.34 13.76
N GLU A 219 11.53 9.47 14.49
CA GLU A 219 11.70 10.79 13.89
C GLU A 219 13.03 10.89 13.12
N ARG A 220 14.13 10.40 13.70
CA ARG A 220 15.45 10.38 13.03
C ARG A 220 15.44 9.55 11.76
N GLU A 221 14.83 8.36 11.81
CA GLU A 221 14.72 7.51 10.62
C GLU A 221 13.85 8.18 9.54
N LEU A 222 12.74 8.82 9.94
CA LEU A 222 11.89 9.56 9.01
C LEU A 222 12.63 10.75 8.38
N GLU A 223 13.38 11.52 9.18
CA GLU A 223 14.24 12.59 8.68
C GLU A 223 15.31 12.07 7.72
N GLN A 224 15.91 10.91 7.99
CA GLN A 224 16.90 10.30 7.09
C GLN A 224 16.26 9.92 5.76
N LEU A 225 15.07 9.30 5.78
CA LEU A 225 14.30 9.05 4.57
C LEU A 225 14.05 10.34 3.77
N ASP A 226 13.71 11.43 4.45
CA ASP A 226 13.42 12.72 3.80
C ASP A 226 14.66 13.42 3.26
N ARG A 227 15.81 13.30 3.92
CA ARG A 227 17.09 13.87 3.44
C ARG A 227 17.59 13.24 2.13
N HIS A 228 17.31 11.94 1.92
CA HIS A 228 17.72 11.23 0.71
C HIS A 228 16.71 11.37 -0.43
N ARG A 229 15.58 12.04 -0.18
CA ARG A 229 14.52 12.22 -1.18
C ARG A 229 14.74 13.49 -1.98
N HIS A 230 14.88 13.32 -3.27
CA HIS A 230 14.86 14.45 -4.18
C HIS A 230 13.52 15.17 -4.14
N ILE A 231 13.53 16.50 -4.28
CA ILE A 231 12.32 17.33 -4.30
C ILE A 231 11.29 16.79 -5.31
N ARG A 232 11.76 16.16 -6.37
CA ARG A 232 10.92 15.49 -7.37
C ARG A 232 10.06 14.38 -6.77
N GLU A 233 10.65 13.46 -6.00
CA GLU A 233 9.95 12.33 -5.38
C GLU A 233 8.86 12.80 -4.41
N ARG A 234 9.15 13.84 -3.65
CA ARG A 234 8.18 14.47 -2.74
C ARG A 234 6.98 15.05 -3.50
N VAL A 235 7.20 15.63 -4.67
CA VAL A 235 6.13 16.13 -5.55
C VAL A 235 5.34 14.96 -6.15
N GLU A 236 6.00 13.91 -6.59
CA GLU A 236 5.36 12.71 -7.15
C GLU A 236 4.41 12.04 -6.14
N GLU A 237 4.77 12.02 -4.85
CA GLU A 237 3.94 11.50 -3.77
C GLU A 237 2.63 12.24 -3.60
N ILE A 238 2.68 13.56 -3.66
CA ILE A 238 1.49 14.41 -3.53
C ILE A 238 0.61 14.30 -4.79
N VAL A 239 1.23 14.25 -5.95
CA VAL A 239 0.53 14.24 -7.25
C VAL A 239 -0.12 12.89 -7.54
N SER A 240 0.56 11.80 -7.22
CA SER A 240 0.16 10.45 -7.63
C SER A 240 -1.23 10.03 -7.13
N PRO A 241 -1.61 10.23 -5.87
CA PRO A 241 -2.95 9.89 -5.36
C PRO A 241 -4.07 10.72 -6.01
N GLU A 242 -3.76 11.94 -6.41
CA GLU A 242 -4.76 12.90 -6.88
C GLU A 242 -5.01 12.87 -8.40
N LEU A 243 -4.26 12.05 -9.16
CA LEU A 243 -4.35 12.03 -10.63
C LEU A 243 -5.76 11.75 -11.16
N HIS A 244 -6.54 10.94 -10.47
CA HIS A 244 -7.90 10.52 -10.89
C HIS A 244 -9.01 11.46 -10.40
N ARG A 245 -8.69 12.34 -9.44
CA ARG A 245 -9.64 13.32 -8.89
C ARG A 245 -9.40 14.69 -9.51
N ARG A 246 -8.80 15.56 -8.74
CA ARG A 246 -8.37 16.89 -9.16
C ARG A 246 -6.87 17.01 -8.98
N LEU A 247 -6.14 17.13 -10.08
CA LEU A 247 -4.70 17.36 -10.02
C LEU A 247 -4.39 18.62 -9.20
N PRO A 248 -3.57 18.54 -8.15
CA PRO A 248 -3.18 19.70 -7.38
C PRO A 248 -2.33 20.65 -8.23
N THR A 249 -2.50 21.95 -7.99
CA THR A 249 -1.67 23.00 -8.59
C THR A 249 -0.28 23.01 -7.96
N LEU A 250 0.70 23.61 -8.64
CA LEU A 250 2.04 23.81 -8.08
C LEU A 250 2.00 24.55 -6.73
N SER A 251 1.03 25.48 -6.55
CA SER A 251 0.88 26.24 -5.30
C SER A 251 0.41 25.35 -4.15
N GLU A 252 -0.61 24.51 -4.41
CA GLU A 252 -1.12 23.57 -3.41
C GLU A 252 -0.05 22.53 -3.00
N VAL A 253 0.73 22.03 -3.97
CA VAL A 253 1.86 21.14 -3.68
C VAL A 253 2.95 21.85 -2.86
N ALA A 254 3.25 23.10 -3.18
CA ALA A 254 4.23 23.88 -2.43
C ALA A 254 3.80 24.10 -0.98
N GLU A 255 2.50 24.39 -0.76
CA GLU A 255 1.91 24.54 0.56
C GLU A 255 2.02 23.26 1.38
N GLN A 256 1.67 22.10 0.80
CA GLN A 256 1.81 20.80 1.46
C GLN A 256 3.26 20.44 1.80
N LEU A 257 4.22 20.95 1.00
CA LEU A 257 5.65 20.76 1.25
C LEU A 257 6.23 21.77 2.25
N GLY A 258 5.43 22.73 2.73
CA GLY A 258 5.88 23.83 3.58
C GLY A 258 6.84 24.80 2.88
N LEU A 259 6.72 24.96 1.56
CA LEU A 259 7.62 25.77 0.73
C LEU A 259 6.85 26.89 0.03
N PRO A 260 7.45 28.09 -0.13
CA PRO A 260 6.92 29.06 -1.10
C PRO A 260 6.94 28.47 -2.53
N THR A 261 5.91 28.80 -3.34
CA THR A 261 5.77 28.26 -4.71
C THR A 261 7.00 28.55 -5.59
N TRP A 262 7.61 29.73 -5.45
CA TRP A 262 8.82 30.09 -6.19
C TRP A 262 10.03 29.24 -5.77
N THR A 263 10.13 28.89 -4.48
CA THR A 263 11.17 27.99 -3.96
C THR A 263 11.02 26.59 -4.54
N LEU A 264 9.80 26.04 -4.53
CA LEU A 264 9.54 24.74 -5.15
C LEU A 264 9.91 24.74 -6.63
N ARG A 265 9.47 25.75 -7.39
CA ARG A 265 9.80 25.86 -8.82
C ARG A 265 11.30 25.92 -9.05
N ARG A 266 12.03 26.70 -8.26
CA ARG A 266 13.49 26.80 -8.35
C ARG A 266 14.16 25.48 -8.04
N ARG A 267 13.75 24.80 -6.95
CA ARG A 267 14.32 23.51 -6.55
C ARG A 267 14.07 22.43 -7.59
N LEU A 268 12.88 22.34 -8.16
CA LEU A 268 12.59 21.42 -9.26
C LEU A 268 13.52 21.65 -10.45
N HIS A 269 13.81 22.90 -10.79
CA HIS A 269 14.70 23.22 -11.88
C HIS A 269 16.18 22.92 -11.53
N THR A 270 16.65 23.33 -10.34
CA THR A 270 18.08 23.26 -9.99
C THR A 270 18.50 21.87 -9.47
N GLU A 271 17.64 21.18 -8.70
CA GLU A 271 17.98 19.90 -8.07
C GLU A 271 17.56 18.70 -8.94
N ALA A 272 16.45 18.81 -9.68
CA ALA A 272 15.88 17.72 -10.44
C ALA A 272 15.87 17.94 -11.97
N ASN A 273 16.33 19.08 -12.45
CA ASN A 273 16.32 19.50 -13.86
C ASN A 273 14.96 19.22 -14.55
N THR A 274 13.86 19.53 -13.88
CA THR A 274 12.51 19.22 -14.34
C THR A 274 11.52 20.35 -14.00
N ARG A 275 10.33 20.26 -14.56
CA ARG A 275 9.19 21.14 -14.26
C ARG A 275 8.06 20.34 -13.66
N PHE A 276 7.19 20.98 -12.90
CA PHE A 276 6.03 20.35 -12.29
C PHE A 276 5.17 19.56 -13.30
N GLN A 277 4.89 20.15 -14.47
CA GLN A 277 4.09 19.50 -15.51
C GLN A 277 4.77 18.25 -16.09
N ASP A 278 6.11 18.25 -16.15
CA ASP A 278 6.88 17.11 -16.62
C ASP A 278 6.77 15.95 -15.62
N ILE A 279 6.85 16.26 -14.31
CA ILE A 279 6.62 15.27 -13.23
C ILE A 279 5.23 14.65 -13.36
N VAL A 280 4.19 15.47 -13.52
CA VAL A 280 2.80 14.98 -13.69
C VAL A 280 2.69 14.03 -14.89
N ASN A 281 3.28 14.40 -16.03
CA ASN A 281 3.23 13.60 -17.25
C ASN A 281 4.02 12.30 -17.12
N GLU A 282 5.19 12.34 -16.50
CA GLU A 282 6.01 11.16 -16.24
C GLU A 282 5.35 10.22 -15.23
N THR A 283 4.75 10.77 -14.17
CA THR A 283 3.95 10.00 -13.21
C THR A 283 2.80 9.27 -13.92
N ARG A 284 2.06 9.97 -14.78
CA ARG A 284 1.00 9.35 -15.60
C ARG A 284 1.52 8.25 -16.50
N ARG A 285 2.65 8.48 -17.18
CA ARG A 285 3.28 7.49 -18.08
C ARG A 285 3.66 6.22 -17.31
N ASP A 286 4.37 6.38 -16.22
CA ASP A 286 4.93 5.26 -15.48
C ASP A 286 3.82 4.41 -14.83
N LEU A 287 2.78 5.07 -14.33
CA LEU A 287 1.59 4.39 -13.81
C LEU A 287 0.80 3.71 -14.93
N ALA A 288 0.69 4.35 -16.11
CA ALA A 288 0.04 3.72 -17.27
C ALA A 288 0.74 2.42 -17.67
N ILE A 289 2.07 2.44 -17.75
CA ILE A 289 2.87 1.24 -18.05
C ILE A 289 2.63 0.16 -17.00
N THR A 290 2.64 0.53 -15.72
CA THR A 290 2.40 -0.40 -14.62
C THR A 290 1.01 -1.02 -14.69
N TYR A 291 -0.05 -0.22 -14.85
CA TYR A 291 -1.41 -0.76 -14.98
C TYR A 291 -1.60 -1.66 -16.20
N ILE A 292 -1.05 -1.27 -17.34
CA ILE A 292 -1.15 -2.09 -18.56
C ILE A 292 -0.42 -3.42 -18.38
N ARG A 293 0.74 -3.40 -17.72
CA ARG A 293 1.59 -4.57 -17.51
C ARG A 293 1.06 -5.49 -16.43
N ASP A 294 0.70 -4.92 -15.28
CA ASP A 294 0.52 -5.65 -14.03
C ASP A 294 -0.96 -5.87 -13.65
N THR A 295 -1.92 -5.37 -14.46
CA THR A 295 -3.35 -5.52 -14.20
C THR A 295 -4.16 -5.88 -15.46
N ASP A 296 -5.39 -6.37 -15.25
CA ASP A 296 -6.36 -6.64 -16.32
C ASP A 296 -7.36 -5.48 -16.53
N LEU A 297 -7.13 -4.32 -15.92
CA LEU A 297 -7.98 -3.15 -16.05
C LEU A 297 -8.25 -2.79 -17.51
N ALA A 298 -9.51 -2.44 -17.84
CA ALA A 298 -9.85 -1.93 -19.15
C ALA A 298 -9.14 -0.59 -19.43
N LEU A 299 -8.85 -0.31 -20.70
CA LEU A 299 -8.13 0.92 -21.07
C LEU A 299 -8.90 2.20 -20.70
N GLY A 300 -10.24 2.11 -20.64
CA GLY A 300 -11.09 3.21 -20.16
C GLY A 300 -10.90 3.48 -18.66
N GLU A 301 -10.81 2.43 -17.87
CA GLU A 301 -10.55 2.51 -16.42
C GLU A 301 -9.16 3.10 -16.14
N ILE A 302 -8.14 2.63 -16.88
CA ILE A 302 -6.78 3.19 -16.77
C ILE A 302 -6.77 4.68 -17.13
N ALA A 303 -7.50 5.06 -18.19
CA ALA A 303 -7.63 6.47 -18.59
C ALA A 303 -8.22 7.31 -17.44
N PHE A 304 -9.28 6.83 -16.80
CA PHE A 304 -9.91 7.48 -15.65
C PHE A 304 -8.94 7.60 -14.48
N LEU A 305 -8.28 6.51 -14.09
CA LEU A 305 -7.30 6.48 -12.98
C LEU A 305 -6.14 7.45 -13.15
N LEU A 306 -5.79 7.75 -14.40
CA LEU A 306 -4.70 8.67 -14.74
C LEU A 306 -5.18 10.10 -15.01
N GLY A 307 -6.48 10.38 -14.79
CA GLY A 307 -7.07 11.69 -14.96
C GLY A 307 -7.10 12.18 -16.41
N PHE A 308 -7.29 11.27 -17.38
CA PHE A 308 -7.55 11.64 -18.76
C PHE A 308 -9.04 11.90 -19.00
N SER A 309 -9.35 12.89 -19.82
CA SER A 309 -10.72 13.24 -20.19
C SER A 309 -11.45 12.16 -21.00
N SER A 310 -10.73 11.24 -21.63
CA SER A 310 -11.27 10.12 -22.38
C SER A 310 -10.24 9.03 -22.63
N GLN A 311 -10.70 7.81 -22.93
CA GLN A 311 -9.85 6.70 -23.38
C GLN A 311 -9.01 7.07 -24.61
N GLY A 312 -9.59 7.82 -25.56
CA GLY A 312 -8.87 8.26 -26.76
C GLY A 312 -7.72 9.24 -26.44
N ALA A 313 -7.94 10.15 -25.47
CA ALA A 313 -6.88 11.04 -25.00
C ALA A 313 -5.73 10.25 -24.35
N PHE A 314 -6.06 9.26 -23.51
CA PHE A 314 -5.10 8.33 -22.94
C PHE A 314 -4.30 7.57 -24.00
N GLN A 315 -4.97 6.96 -24.99
CA GLN A 315 -4.31 6.19 -26.04
C GLN A 315 -3.31 7.04 -26.84
N ARG A 316 -3.67 8.29 -27.17
CA ARG A 316 -2.76 9.24 -27.84
C ARG A 316 -1.55 9.59 -26.97
N GLY A 317 -1.80 9.89 -25.68
CA GLY A 317 -0.74 10.17 -24.70
C GLY A 317 0.20 8.99 -24.53
N PHE A 318 -0.33 7.80 -24.35
CA PHE A 318 0.45 6.58 -24.15
C PHE A 318 1.32 6.26 -25.40
N ARG A 319 0.74 6.38 -26.60
CA ARG A 319 1.51 6.20 -27.85
C ARG A 319 2.62 7.22 -27.99
N LYS A 320 2.41 8.47 -27.56
CA LYS A 320 3.46 9.50 -27.55
C LYS A 320 4.60 9.14 -26.60
N TRP A 321 4.30 8.50 -25.47
CA TRP A 321 5.30 8.14 -24.47
C TRP A 321 6.07 6.86 -24.79
N THR A 322 5.41 5.87 -25.39
CA THR A 322 5.96 4.50 -25.58
C THR A 322 6.20 4.12 -27.04
N GLY A 323 5.77 4.95 -27.97
CA GLY A 323 5.86 4.67 -29.41
C GLY A 323 4.75 3.77 -29.95
N GLN A 324 3.96 3.12 -29.09
CA GLN A 324 2.94 2.15 -29.52
C GLN A 324 1.62 2.28 -28.74
N PRO A 325 0.49 1.80 -29.30
CA PRO A 325 -0.79 1.82 -28.62
C PRO A 325 -0.79 0.92 -27.36
N PRO A 326 -1.55 1.29 -26.28
CA PRO A 326 -1.55 0.55 -25.02
C PRO A 326 -2.01 -0.91 -25.16
N GLY A 327 -2.96 -1.20 -26.06
CA GLY A 327 -3.40 -2.57 -26.33
C GLY A 327 -2.32 -3.45 -26.98
N ALA A 328 -1.50 -2.88 -27.86
CA ALA A 328 -0.36 -3.57 -28.46
C ALA A 328 0.73 -3.83 -27.42
N PHE A 329 1.04 -2.83 -26.60
CA PHE A 329 1.98 -2.93 -25.48
C PHE A 329 1.58 -4.06 -24.52
N ARG A 330 0.30 -4.14 -24.11
CA ARG A 330 -0.22 -5.21 -23.25
C ARG A 330 -0.05 -6.60 -23.85
N ARG A 331 -0.38 -6.76 -25.13
CA ARG A 331 -0.23 -8.06 -25.81
C ARG A 331 1.23 -8.51 -25.90
N GLN A 332 2.11 -7.61 -26.29
CA GLN A 332 3.54 -7.90 -26.40
C GLN A 332 4.12 -8.32 -25.05
N TYR A 333 3.81 -7.60 -23.97
CA TYR A 333 4.29 -7.92 -22.64
C TYR A 333 3.81 -9.29 -22.15
N ARG A 334 2.51 -9.62 -22.40
CA ARG A 334 1.96 -10.94 -22.03
C ARG A 334 2.60 -12.08 -22.82
N GLN A 335 2.95 -11.86 -24.07
CA GLN A 335 3.66 -12.86 -24.88
C GLN A 335 5.08 -13.10 -24.35
N THR A 336 5.79 -12.06 -23.94
CA THR A 336 7.13 -12.17 -23.35
C THR A 336 7.09 -12.98 -22.05
N LEU A 337 6.14 -12.66 -21.16
CA LEU A 337 5.96 -13.42 -19.90
C LEU A 337 5.60 -14.88 -20.13
N ALA A 338 4.77 -15.17 -21.14
CA ALA A 338 4.41 -16.56 -21.48
C ALA A 338 5.62 -17.33 -22.02
N ALA A 339 6.48 -16.69 -22.79
CA ALA A 339 7.71 -17.28 -23.31
C ALA A 339 8.73 -17.56 -22.19
N GLU A 340 8.96 -16.60 -21.30
CA GLU A 340 9.84 -16.76 -20.15
C GLU A 340 9.40 -17.92 -19.23
N ASN A 341 8.09 -18.03 -18.95
CA ASN A 341 7.53 -19.13 -18.16
C ASN A 341 7.62 -20.50 -18.87
N THR A 342 7.74 -20.52 -20.21
CA THR A 342 7.87 -21.75 -20.99
C THR A 342 9.33 -22.24 -21.00
N ASP A 343 10.30 -21.32 -21.12
CA ASP A 343 11.73 -21.63 -21.08
C ASP A 343 12.17 -22.15 -19.69
N GLU A 344 11.63 -21.58 -18.61
CA GLU A 344 11.88 -22.07 -17.24
C GLU A 344 11.36 -23.51 -17.03
N ARG A 345 10.25 -23.90 -17.67
CA ARG A 345 9.72 -25.27 -17.61
C ARG A 345 10.53 -26.28 -18.40
N LEU A 346 11.19 -25.85 -19.48
CA LEU A 346 12.02 -26.72 -20.33
C LEU A 346 13.45 -26.88 -19.81
N GLY A 347 13.93 -25.95 -18.96
CA GLY A 347 15.26 -26.01 -18.34
C GLY A 347 15.35 -26.89 -17.10
N HIS A 348 14.27 -27.51 -16.65
CA HIS A 348 14.19 -28.38 -15.47
C HIS A 348 13.74 -29.81 -15.82
N SER A 349 13.95 -30.25 -17.05
CA SER A 349 13.71 -31.63 -17.51
C SER A 349 14.99 -32.38 -17.66
#